data_0f576cf24226ddfd0066a46f242e57eb
#
_entry.id   0f576cf24226ddfd0066a46f242e57eb
#
_cell.length_a   1.000
_cell.length_b   1.000
_cell.length_c   1.000
_cell.angle_alpha   90.00
_cell.angle_beta   90.00
_cell.angle_gamma   90.00
#
_symmetry.space_group_name_H-M   'P 1'
#
loop_
_entity.id
_entity.type
_entity.pdbx_description
1 polymer ?
#
loop_
_entity_poly.entity_id
_entity_poly.type
_entity_poly.pdbx_seq_one_letter_code
_entity_poly.pdbx_strand_id
1 'polypeptide(L)'
;MARKAFLISVFFAAFLFNRTLFALLASPVLTQNESEQKLIEEILRLDSKIHAINIKLSELAEKKKELEESLALKRIALNRLSVKLKENRKKLARWIVFSYKNGIGTFLSVLVGAENAGDFLRRFDNIVFLLEYYNNIISETRNLFLLQKQEESFIMEKHKEIRALEDQTRKSLEELMETRTKKEQELINARKILDNTSFLENTSKNWQEVLPSLDYLLKNFSSLPWSSISPDNLKVNYLTLTARAEFTDRTLTEKLLSGNDKLKNASFTFGPEGITVSEKGPQGQILYSLTCRLELLSNNRIKIEPIKIEFNGVTLPPEVIQDLTKNIDLSFTPPPMPYDLKIISISTEEHKLILYLKKY
;
A
#
# COMPACT_ATOMS: atom_id res chain seq x y z
N MET A 1 56.15 -61.71 17.27
CA MET A 1 55.42 -60.65 16.52
C MET A 1 53.88 -60.77 16.53
N ALA A 2 53.29 -61.93 16.86
CA ALA A 2 51.83 -62.16 16.86
C ALA A 2 51.02 -61.50 18.01
N ARG A 3 51.64 -61.23 19.18
CA ARG A 3 50.97 -60.66 20.34
C ARG A 3 50.70 -59.15 20.23
N LYS A 4 51.45 -58.38 19.44
CA LYS A 4 51.23 -56.94 19.22
C LYS A 4 50.16 -56.66 18.19
N ALA A 5 49.92 -57.52 17.23
CA ALA A 5 48.86 -57.38 16.24
C ALA A 5 47.45 -57.62 16.80
N PHE A 6 47.33 -58.51 17.83
CA PHE A 6 46.05 -58.80 18.49
C PHE A 6 45.53 -57.65 19.35
N LEU A 7 46.44 -56.94 20.04
CA LEU A 7 46.06 -55.76 20.87
C LEU A 7 45.61 -54.56 20.03
N ILE A 8 46.17 -54.35 18.83
CA ILE A 8 45.76 -53.26 17.91
C ILE A 8 44.36 -53.54 17.31
N SER A 9 44.09 -54.83 16.99
CA SER A 9 42.78 -55.24 16.46
C SER A 9 41.64 -55.08 17.48
N VAL A 10 41.86 -55.35 18.77
CA VAL A 10 40.87 -55.19 19.84
C VAL A 10 40.59 -53.70 20.13
N PHE A 11 41.62 -52.85 20.05
CA PHE A 11 41.43 -51.40 20.23
C PHE A 11 40.67 -50.74 19.09
N PHE A 12 40.86 -51.23 17.84
CA PHE A 12 40.13 -50.71 16.68
C PHE A 12 38.66 -51.15 16.65
N ALA A 13 38.36 -52.36 17.10
CA ALA A 13 36.98 -52.85 17.25
C ALA A 13 36.21 -52.10 18.37
N ALA A 14 36.87 -51.77 19.48
CA ALA A 14 36.27 -50.97 20.56
C ALA A 14 36.00 -49.51 20.15
N PHE A 15 36.82 -48.93 19.27
CA PHE A 15 36.61 -47.55 18.77
C PHE A 15 35.50 -47.43 17.73
N LEU A 16 35.26 -48.49 16.94
CA LEU A 16 34.14 -48.51 15.98
C LEU A 16 32.77 -48.77 16.68
N PHE A 17 32.80 -49.54 17.82
CA PHE A 17 31.55 -49.79 18.57
C PHE A 17 31.08 -48.59 19.39
N ASN A 18 32.00 -47.69 19.79
CA ASN A 18 31.65 -46.48 20.52
C ASN A 18 31.08 -45.37 19.63
N ARG A 19 31.34 -45.37 18.30
CA ARG A 19 30.73 -44.40 17.37
C ARG A 19 29.31 -44.76 16.97
N THR A 20 28.91 -46.01 16.99
CA THR A 20 27.55 -46.43 16.66
C THR A 20 26.56 -46.26 17.84
N LEU A 21 27.03 -46.26 19.12
CA LEU A 21 26.16 -46.03 20.25
C LEU A 21 25.85 -44.56 20.47
N PHE A 22 26.71 -43.62 20.04
CA PHE A 22 26.42 -42.19 20.15
C PHE A 22 25.48 -41.70 19.07
N ALA A 23 25.37 -42.38 17.92
CA ALA A 23 24.44 -42.01 16.84
C ALA A 23 22.99 -42.45 17.09
N LEU A 24 22.75 -43.37 18.06
CA LEU A 24 21.39 -43.86 18.34
C LEU A 24 20.68 -43.11 19.44
N LEU A 25 21.37 -42.22 20.18
CA LEU A 25 20.79 -41.44 21.30
C LEU A 25 20.52 -39.96 20.94
N ALA A 26 20.86 -39.53 19.72
CA ALA A 26 20.70 -38.12 19.29
C ALA A 26 19.46 -37.86 18.44
N SER A 27 18.65 -38.85 18.15
CA SER A 27 17.60 -38.69 17.11
C SER A 27 16.19 -38.27 17.55
N PRO A 28 15.71 -38.42 18.80
CA PRO A 28 14.32 -38.00 19.07
C PRO A 28 14.17 -36.54 19.54
N VAL A 29 15.23 -35.92 20.09
CA VAL A 29 15.13 -34.56 20.63
C VAL A 29 15.23 -33.48 19.53
N LEU A 30 16.00 -33.72 18.48
CA LEU A 30 16.13 -32.79 17.36
C LEU A 30 14.86 -32.74 16.46
N THR A 31 14.18 -33.85 16.29
CA THR A 31 12.95 -33.93 15.46
C THR A 31 11.74 -33.30 16.15
N GLN A 32 11.65 -33.35 17.47
CA GLN A 32 10.54 -32.72 18.21
C GLN A 32 10.66 -31.20 18.18
N ASN A 33 11.86 -30.65 18.36
CA ASN A 33 12.11 -29.20 18.30
C ASN A 33 11.90 -28.62 16.88
N GLU A 34 12.26 -29.39 15.85
CA GLU A 34 12.05 -28.98 14.45
C GLU A 34 10.56 -28.99 14.03
N SER A 35 9.78 -29.96 14.53
CA SER A 35 8.33 -30.01 14.27
C SER A 35 7.58 -28.89 14.99
N GLU A 36 8.00 -28.56 16.20
CA GLU A 36 7.47 -27.45 16.99
C GLU A 36 7.73 -26.10 16.31
N GLN A 37 8.95 -25.88 15.86
CA GLN A 37 9.32 -24.66 15.14
C GLN A 37 8.52 -24.49 13.86
N LYS A 38 8.33 -25.53 13.05
CA LYS A 38 7.50 -25.49 11.84
C LYS A 38 6.03 -25.15 12.14
N LEU A 39 5.48 -25.65 13.26
CA LEU A 39 4.12 -25.30 13.67
C LEU A 39 4.01 -23.82 14.07
N ILE A 40 4.99 -23.28 14.78
CA ILE A 40 5.05 -21.86 15.14
C ILE A 40 5.09 -21.01 13.86
N GLU A 41 6.00 -21.34 12.94
CA GLU A 41 6.15 -20.65 11.66
C GLU A 41 4.84 -20.62 10.85
N GLU A 42 4.15 -21.76 10.76
CA GLU A 42 2.88 -21.86 10.02
C GLU A 42 1.76 -21.04 10.69
N ILE A 43 1.66 -21.06 12.02
CA ILE A 43 0.69 -20.25 12.77
C ILE A 43 0.95 -18.76 12.57
N LEU A 44 2.21 -18.31 12.68
CA LEU A 44 2.58 -16.92 12.45
C LEU A 44 2.32 -16.49 11.00
N ARG A 45 2.54 -17.39 10.03
CA ARG A 45 2.22 -17.17 8.62
C ARG A 45 0.72 -16.98 8.40
N LEU A 46 -0.12 -17.83 9.00
CA LEU A 46 -1.57 -17.71 8.89
C LEU A 46 -2.09 -16.43 9.57
N ASP A 47 -1.52 -16.02 10.70
CA ASP A 47 -1.85 -14.75 11.34
C ASP A 47 -1.49 -13.54 10.47
N SER A 48 -0.32 -13.56 9.85
CA SER A 48 0.10 -12.51 8.92
C SER A 48 -0.85 -12.42 7.72
N LYS A 49 -1.28 -13.57 7.18
CA LYS A 49 -2.25 -13.62 6.08
C LYS A 49 -3.62 -13.09 6.51
N ILE A 50 -4.10 -13.47 7.68
CA ILE A 50 -5.35 -12.93 8.25
C ILE A 50 -5.29 -11.41 8.40
N HIS A 51 -4.16 -10.88 8.90
CA HIS A 51 -3.94 -9.45 9.04
C HIS A 51 -3.98 -8.74 7.68
N ALA A 52 -3.25 -9.24 6.68
CA ALA A 52 -3.24 -8.68 5.33
C ALA A 52 -4.64 -8.66 4.68
N ILE A 53 -5.43 -9.73 4.85
CA ILE A 53 -6.80 -9.78 4.34
C ILE A 53 -7.70 -8.77 5.06
N ASN A 54 -7.58 -8.62 6.39
CA ASN A 54 -8.35 -7.64 7.15
C ASN A 54 -8.05 -6.20 6.71
N ILE A 55 -6.79 -5.87 6.46
CA ILE A 55 -6.39 -4.56 5.90
C ILE A 55 -7.05 -4.35 4.54
N LYS A 56 -6.92 -5.32 3.64
CA LYS A 56 -7.54 -5.26 2.31
C LYS A 56 -9.05 -5.06 2.39
N LEU A 57 -9.73 -5.72 3.31
CA LEU A 57 -11.17 -5.54 3.53
C LEU A 57 -11.50 -4.12 4.00
N SER A 58 -10.69 -3.53 4.89
CA SER A 58 -10.89 -2.16 5.33
C SER A 58 -10.68 -1.14 4.20
N GLU A 59 -9.65 -1.33 3.37
CA GLU A 59 -9.37 -0.49 2.19
C GLU A 59 -10.50 -0.57 1.15
N LEU A 60 -11.04 -1.77 0.89
CA LEU A 60 -12.17 -1.95 -0.01
C LEU A 60 -13.44 -1.27 0.53
N ALA A 61 -13.68 -1.34 1.83
CA ALA A 61 -14.82 -0.68 2.49
C ALA A 61 -14.73 0.85 2.39
N GLU A 62 -13.55 1.42 2.64
CA GLU A 62 -13.31 2.86 2.53
C GLU A 62 -13.51 3.34 1.08
N LYS A 63 -12.89 2.64 0.11
CA LYS A 63 -13.04 2.97 -1.31
C LYS A 63 -14.50 2.87 -1.78
N LYS A 64 -15.25 1.88 -1.30
CA LYS A 64 -16.67 1.76 -1.60
C LYS A 64 -17.45 2.96 -1.06
N LYS A 65 -17.17 3.36 0.18
CA LYS A 65 -17.81 4.53 0.83
C LYS A 65 -17.56 5.82 0.04
N GLU A 66 -16.32 6.09 -0.36
CA GLU A 66 -15.97 7.26 -1.19
C GLU A 66 -16.74 7.28 -2.52
N LEU A 67 -16.85 6.12 -3.19
CA LEU A 67 -17.61 6.01 -4.43
C LEU A 67 -19.11 6.23 -4.22
N GLU A 68 -19.70 5.72 -3.14
CA GLU A 68 -21.10 5.94 -2.78
C GLU A 68 -21.40 7.41 -2.49
N GLU A 69 -20.52 8.11 -1.76
CA GLU A 69 -20.63 9.54 -1.50
C GLU A 69 -20.55 10.35 -2.80
N SER A 70 -19.59 10.03 -3.68
CA SER A 70 -19.45 10.64 -5.01
C SER A 70 -20.72 10.45 -5.85
N LEU A 71 -21.28 9.23 -5.85
CA LEU A 71 -22.53 8.92 -6.53
C LEU A 71 -23.72 9.72 -5.99
N ALA A 72 -23.83 9.89 -4.68
CA ALA A 72 -24.90 10.67 -4.07
C ALA A 72 -24.87 12.12 -4.56
N LEU A 73 -23.68 12.75 -4.60
CA LEU A 73 -23.51 14.10 -5.11
C LEU A 73 -23.87 14.21 -6.61
N LYS A 74 -23.45 13.25 -7.41
CA LYS A 74 -23.75 13.22 -8.85
C LYS A 74 -25.23 13.00 -9.14
N ARG A 75 -25.94 12.21 -8.34
CA ARG A 75 -27.42 12.04 -8.45
C ARG A 75 -28.16 13.35 -8.16
N ILE A 76 -27.70 14.12 -7.17
CA ILE A 76 -28.27 15.46 -6.88
C ILE A 76 -28.05 16.41 -8.08
N ALA A 77 -26.84 16.43 -8.65
CA ALA A 77 -26.54 17.23 -9.83
C ALA A 77 -27.41 16.81 -11.03
N LEU A 78 -27.52 15.52 -11.29
CA LEU A 78 -28.40 14.98 -12.36
C LEU A 78 -29.86 15.39 -12.18
N ASN A 79 -30.39 15.34 -10.97
CA ASN A 79 -31.75 15.78 -10.69
C ASN A 79 -31.96 17.27 -10.99
N ARG A 80 -31.00 18.13 -10.59
CA ARG A 80 -31.04 19.57 -10.92
C ARG A 80 -31.02 19.80 -12.45
N LEU A 81 -30.18 19.09 -13.18
CA LEU A 81 -30.11 19.15 -14.64
C LEU A 81 -31.45 18.71 -15.28
N SER A 82 -32.04 17.64 -14.80
CA SER A 82 -33.31 17.13 -15.31
C SER A 82 -34.48 18.11 -15.10
N VAL A 83 -34.53 18.82 -13.97
CA VAL A 83 -35.51 19.87 -13.69
C VAL A 83 -35.34 21.03 -14.67
N LYS A 84 -34.12 21.57 -14.81
CA LYS A 84 -33.84 22.65 -15.77
C LYS A 84 -34.17 22.27 -17.21
N LEU A 85 -33.81 21.06 -17.60
CA LEU A 85 -34.11 20.54 -18.95
C LEU A 85 -35.63 20.45 -19.19
N LYS A 86 -36.38 19.99 -18.20
CA LYS A 86 -37.86 19.94 -18.25
C LYS A 86 -38.46 21.33 -18.39
N GLU A 87 -37.97 22.32 -17.66
CA GLU A 87 -38.43 23.72 -17.76
C GLU A 87 -38.14 24.30 -19.14
N ASN A 88 -36.93 24.16 -19.66
CA ASN A 88 -36.57 24.65 -21.00
C ASN A 88 -37.36 23.97 -22.10
N ARG A 89 -37.60 22.65 -22.01
CA ARG A 89 -38.47 21.90 -22.91
C ARG A 89 -39.90 22.46 -22.92
N LYS A 90 -40.46 22.82 -21.74
CA LYS A 90 -41.78 23.46 -21.65
C LYS A 90 -41.81 24.81 -22.34
N LYS A 91 -40.76 25.65 -22.19
CA LYS A 91 -40.66 26.96 -22.88
C LYS A 91 -40.60 26.76 -24.37
N LEU A 92 -39.76 25.86 -24.87
CA LEU A 92 -39.64 25.53 -26.30
C LEU A 92 -40.95 24.95 -26.88
N ALA A 93 -41.62 24.05 -26.13
CA ALA A 93 -42.89 23.51 -26.59
C ALA A 93 -43.94 24.62 -26.81
N ARG A 94 -44.05 25.57 -25.87
CA ARG A 94 -44.97 26.75 -26.04
C ARG A 94 -44.60 27.57 -27.27
N TRP A 95 -43.30 27.82 -27.49
CA TRP A 95 -42.81 28.52 -28.66
C TRP A 95 -43.14 27.78 -29.96
N ILE A 96 -42.90 26.49 -30.04
CA ILE A 96 -43.22 25.68 -31.21
C ILE A 96 -44.72 25.74 -31.50
N VAL A 97 -45.57 25.58 -30.50
CA VAL A 97 -47.04 25.69 -30.67
C VAL A 97 -47.44 27.06 -31.13
N PHE A 98 -46.85 28.13 -30.57
CA PHE A 98 -47.09 29.50 -31.00
C PHE A 98 -46.68 29.69 -32.47
N SER A 99 -45.45 29.31 -32.84
CA SER A 99 -44.91 29.44 -34.18
C SER A 99 -45.70 28.62 -35.22
N TYR A 100 -46.18 27.43 -34.83
CA TYR A 100 -47.00 26.59 -35.69
C TYR A 100 -48.40 27.18 -35.97
N LYS A 101 -49.07 27.67 -34.91
CA LYS A 101 -50.41 28.23 -35.00
C LYS A 101 -50.46 29.56 -35.75
N ASN A 102 -49.47 30.41 -35.53
CA ASN A 102 -49.47 31.77 -36.02
C ASN A 102 -48.62 31.98 -37.29
N GLY A 103 -47.65 31.07 -37.52
CA GLY A 103 -46.78 31.13 -38.69
C GLY A 103 -45.84 32.36 -38.73
N ILE A 104 -44.98 32.40 -39.77
CA ILE A 104 -44.08 33.54 -40.03
C ILE A 104 -44.87 34.80 -40.37
N GLY A 105 -46.06 34.64 -40.95
CA GLY A 105 -46.95 35.75 -41.35
C GLY A 105 -47.34 36.65 -40.20
N THR A 106 -47.42 36.12 -38.95
CA THR A 106 -47.71 36.95 -37.75
C THR A 106 -46.60 37.94 -37.45
N PHE A 107 -45.35 37.56 -37.60
CA PHE A 107 -44.23 38.51 -37.40
C PHE A 107 -44.24 39.60 -38.47
N LEU A 108 -44.53 39.23 -39.73
CA LEU A 108 -44.68 40.18 -40.80
C LEU A 108 -45.86 41.11 -40.58
N SER A 109 -47.03 40.63 -40.17
CA SER A 109 -48.21 41.48 -39.88
C SER A 109 -47.96 42.47 -38.74
N VAL A 110 -47.17 42.11 -37.73
CA VAL A 110 -46.78 43.02 -36.64
C VAL A 110 -45.90 44.15 -37.19
N LEU A 111 -45.01 43.89 -38.13
CA LEU A 111 -44.14 44.89 -38.76
C LEU A 111 -44.92 45.80 -39.72
N VAL A 112 -45.78 45.22 -40.58
CA VAL A 112 -46.60 46.00 -41.57
C VAL A 112 -47.61 46.88 -40.87
N GLY A 113 -48.07 46.50 -39.67
CA GLY A 113 -48.99 47.32 -38.85
C GLY A 113 -48.32 48.48 -38.10
N ALA A 114 -47.05 48.83 -38.41
CA ALA A 114 -46.36 49.96 -37.75
C ALA A 114 -46.87 51.31 -38.26
N GLU A 115 -47.10 52.25 -37.33
CA GLU A 115 -47.65 53.59 -37.64
C GLU A 115 -46.60 54.54 -38.22
N ASN A 116 -45.32 54.32 -37.88
CA ASN A 116 -44.21 55.15 -38.40
C ASN A 116 -42.89 54.35 -38.33
N ALA A 117 -41.81 54.92 -38.90
CA ALA A 117 -40.50 54.29 -38.94
C ALA A 117 -39.91 53.96 -37.58
N GLY A 118 -40.14 54.79 -36.59
CA GLY A 118 -39.69 54.53 -35.22
C GLY A 118 -40.44 53.37 -34.53
N ASP A 119 -41.75 53.26 -34.79
CA ASP A 119 -42.53 52.13 -34.33
C ASP A 119 -42.16 50.83 -35.05
N PHE A 120 -41.88 50.90 -36.33
CA PHE A 120 -41.34 49.75 -37.11
C PHE A 120 -40.03 49.21 -36.53
N LEU A 121 -39.06 50.11 -36.28
CA LEU A 121 -37.77 49.70 -35.73
C LEU A 121 -37.92 49.07 -34.35
N ARG A 122 -38.72 49.67 -33.48
CA ARG A 122 -38.97 49.13 -32.13
C ARG A 122 -39.64 47.75 -32.20
N ARG A 123 -40.60 47.50 -33.06
CA ARG A 123 -41.24 46.20 -33.27
C ARG A 123 -40.27 45.18 -33.85
N PHE A 124 -39.40 45.59 -34.80
CA PHE A 124 -38.36 44.78 -35.35
C PHE A 124 -37.35 44.32 -34.26
N ASP A 125 -36.86 45.26 -33.47
CA ASP A 125 -35.93 44.94 -32.34
C ASP A 125 -36.58 43.96 -31.37
N ASN A 126 -37.85 44.11 -31.05
CA ASN A 126 -38.57 43.15 -30.19
C ASN A 126 -38.68 41.76 -30.81
N ILE A 127 -38.86 41.65 -32.10
CA ILE A 127 -38.87 40.36 -32.80
C ILE A 127 -37.47 39.73 -32.79
N VAL A 128 -36.43 40.49 -33.07
CA VAL A 128 -35.04 40.04 -33.04
C VAL A 128 -34.71 39.54 -31.64
N PHE A 129 -34.99 40.32 -30.58
CA PHE A 129 -34.82 39.94 -29.19
C PHE A 129 -35.54 38.62 -28.85
N LEU A 130 -36.77 38.45 -29.33
CA LEU A 130 -37.54 37.22 -29.11
C LEU A 130 -36.88 36.01 -29.77
N LEU A 131 -36.39 36.17 -31.02
CA LEU A 131 -35.70 35.11 -31.75
C LEU A 131 -34.38 34.74 -31.08
N GLU A 132 -33.60 35.71 -30.65
CA GLU A 132 -32.35 35.49 -29.91
C GLU A 132 -32.61 34.78 -28.58
N TYR A 133 -33.64 35.19 -27.84
CA TYR A 133 -34.04 34.55 -26.58
C TYR A 133 -34.32 33.05 -26.76
N TYR A 134 -35.10 32.69 -27.80
CA TYR A 134 -35.40 31.28 -28.07
C TYR A 134 -34.22 30.50 -28.63
N ASN A 135 -33.35 31.12 -29.42
CA ASN A 135 -32.11 30.53 -29.87
C ASN A 135 -31.18 30.18 -28.66
N ASN A 136 -31.09 31.08 -27.69
CA ASN A 136 -30.35 30.83 -26.47
C ASN A 136 -30.94 29.67 -25.67
N ILE A 137 -32.28 29.58 -25.53
CA ILE A 137 -32.96 28.45 -24.89
C ILE A 137 -32.68 27.13 -25.62
N ILE A 138 -32.66 27.14 -26.96
CA ILE A 138 -32.32 25.93 -27.77
C ILE A 138 -30.90 25.48 -27.45
N SER A 139 -29.94 26.40 -27.48
CA SER A 139 -28.53 26.13 -27.21
C SER A 139 -28.33 25.63 -25.79
N GLU A 140 -28.94 26.27 -24.80
CA GLU A 140 -28.90 25.83 -23.41
C GLU A 140 -29.52 24.43 -23.22
N THR A 141 -30.69 24.19 -23.85
CA THR A 141 -31.34 22.88 -23.77
C THR A 141 -30.49 21.77 -24.34
N ARG A 142 -29.80 22.04 -25.47
CA ARG A 142 -28.86 21.08 -26.09
C ARG A 142 -27.68 20.79 -25.13
N ASN A 143 -27.09 21.83 -24.55
CA ASN A 143 -25.98 21.70 -23.62
C ASN A 143 -26.40 20.92 -22.34
N LEU A 144 -27.55 21.24 -21.75
CA LEU A 144 -28.10 20.52 -20.60
C LEU A 144 -28.35 19.05 -20.91
N PHE A 145 -28.82 18.72 -22.11
CA PHE A 145 -29.03 17.33 -22.53
C PHE A 145 -27.71 16.57 -22.68
N LEU A 146 -26.67 17.19 -23.22
CA LEU A 146 -25.35 16.58 -23.34
C LEU A 146 -24.74 16.34 -21.95
N LEU A 147 -24.82 17.32 -21.06
CA LEU A 147 -24.38 17.19 -19.66
C LEU A 147 -25.13 16.09 -18.93
N GLN A 148 -26.46 16.00 -19.11
CA GLN A 148 -27.27 14.92 -18.53
C GLN A 148 -26.75 13.55 -18.97
N LYS A 149 -26.51 13.35 -20.26
CA LYS A 149 -25.95 12.11 -20.79
C LYS A 149 -24.59 11.77 -20.20
N GLN A 150 -23.73 12.76 -20.05
CA GLN A 150 -22.41 12.54 -19.43
C GLN A 150 -22.52 12.12 -17.98
N GLU A 151 -23.37 12.77 -17.19
CA GLU A 151 -23.60 12.40 -15.78
C GLU A 151 -24.25 11.02 -15.63
N GLU A 152 -25.19 10.66 -16.51
CA GLU A 152 -25.80 9.31 -16.53
C GLU A 152 -24.76 8.24 -16.84
N SER A 153 -23.86 8.47 -17.81
CA SER A 153 -22.78 7.56 -18.16
C SER A 153 -21.80 7.39 -16.99
N PHE A 154 -21.40 8.49 -16.35
CA PHE A 154 -20.55 8.47 -15.18
C PHE A 154 -21.15 7.64 -14.03
N ILE A 155 -22.44 7.87 -13.72
CA ILE A 155 -23.14 7.11 -12.67
C ILE A 155 -23.15 5.62 -13.00
N MET A 156 -23.39 5.25 -14.26
CA MET A 156 -23.38 3.85 -14.68
C MET A 156 -22.01 3.21 -14.54
N GLU A 157 -20.93 3.92 -14.87
CA GLU A 157 -19.56 3.45 -14.70
C GLU A 157 -19.23 3.23 -13.21
N LYS A 158 -19.57 4.20 -12.36
CA LYS A 158 -19.33 4.08 -10.92
C LYS A 158 -20.11 2.95 -10.27
N HIS A 159 -21.31 2.66 -10.74
CA HIS A 159 -22.05 1.46 -10.31
C HIS A 159 -21.34 0.14 -10.69
N LYS A 160 -20.67 0.09 -11.86
CA LYS A 160 -19.87 -1.09 -12.23
C LYS A 160 -18.66 -1.23 -11.31
N GLU A 161 -17.99 -0.14 -10.97
CA GLU A 161 -16.86 -0.14 -10.03
C GLU A 161 -17.28 -0.66 -8.65
N ILE A 162 -18.41 -0.17 -8.11
CA ILE A 162 -18.95 -0.65 -6.82
C ILE A 162 -19.21 -2.15 -6.85
N ARG A 163 -19.86 -2.66 -7.89
CA ARG A 163 -20.09 -4.12 -8.02
C ARG A 163 -18.79 -4.91 -8.06
N ALA A 164 -17.78 -4.42 -8.76
CA ALA A 164 -16.46 -5.07 -8.79
C ALA A 164 -15.81 -5.08 -7.41
N LEU A 165 -15.93 -4.00 -6.62
CA LEU A 165 -15.46 -3.95 -5.23
C LEU A 165 -16.23 -4.92 -4.32
N GLU A 166 -17.53 -5.04 -4.49
CA GLU A 166 -18.38 -6.01 -3.75
C GLU A 166 -17.96 -7.45 -4.03
N ASP A 167 -17.67 -7.78 -5.30
CA ASP A 167 -17.18 -9.12 -5.67
C ASP A 167 -15.77 -9.39 -5.09
N GLN A 168 -14.88 -8.38 -5.08
CA GLN A 168 -13.57 -8.50 -4.44
C GLN A 168 -13.70 -8.68 -2.93
N THR A 169 -14.59 -7.93 -2.29
CA THR A 169 -14.86 -8.04 -0.85
C THR A 169 -15.35 -9.43 -0.49
N ARG A 170 -16.31 -9.98 -1.26
CA ARG A 170 -16.82 -11.34 -1.06
C ARG A 170 -15.71 -12.38 -1.16
N LYS A 171 -14.88 -12.33 -2.20
CA LYS A 171 -13.74 -13.26 -2.37
C LYS A 171 -12.74 -13.15 -1.21
N SER A 172 -12.45 -11.93 -0.74
CA SER A 172 -11.56 -11.73 0.40
C SER A 172 -12.16 -12.25 1.72
N LEU A 173 -13.48 -12.17 1.91
CA LEU A 173 -14.16 -12.76 3.06
C LEU A 173 -14.12 -14.28 3.02
N GLU A 174 -14.34 -14.91 1.86
CA GLU A 174 -14.20 -16.35 1.68
C GLU A 174 -12.77 -16.81 2.03
N GLU A 175 -11.76 -16.12 1.48
CA GLU A 175 -10.35 -16.40 1.78
C GLU A 175 -10.02 -16.24 3.28
N LEU A 176 -10.59 -15.23 3.94
CA LEU A 176 -10.44 -15.02 5.38
C LEU A 176 -11.00 -16.18 6.19
N MET A 177 -12.21 -16.65 5.84
CA MET A 177 -12.87 -17.79 6.51
C MET A 177 -12.06 -19.06 6.35
N GLU A 178 -11.60 -19.37 5.13
CA GLU A 178 -10.73 -20.53 4.86
C GLU A 178 -9.43 -20.46 5.66
N THR A 179 -8.77 -19.30 5.68
CA THR A 179 -7.51 -19.10 6.39
C THR A 179 -7.70 -19.26 7.91
N ARG A 180 -8.80 -18.75 8.47
CA ARG A 180 -9.13 -18.93 9.89
C ARG A 180 -9.40 -20.39 10.23
N THR A 181 -10.18 -21.09 9.42
CA THR A 181 -10.46 -22.51 9.61
C THR A 181 -9.16 -23.33 9.56
N LYS A 182 -8.27 -23.03 8.62
CA LYS A 182 -6.97 -23.67 8.53
C LYS A 182 -6.13 -23.44 9.80
N LYS A 183 -6.08 -22.19 10.29
CA LYS A 183 -5.38 -21.87 11.54
C LYS A 183 -5.94 -22.65 12.72
N GLU A 184 -7.26 -22.75 12.87
CA GLU A 184 -7.88 -23.52 13.94
C GLU A 184 -7.50 -25.01 13.86
N GLN A 185 -7.47 -25.59 12.65
CA GLN A 185 -7.05 -26.97 12.43
C GLN A 185 -5.59 -27.18 12.84
N GLU A 186 -4.67 -26.25 12.46
CA GLU A 186 -3.27 -26.34 12.86
C GLU A 186 -3.08 -26.22 14.39
N LEU A 187 -3.85 -25.35 15.06
CA LEU A 187 -3.84 -25.28 16.53
C LEU A 187 -4.37 -26.56 17.17
N ILE A 188 -5.40 -27.18 16.62
CA ILE A 188 -5.92 -28.49 17.11
C ILE A 188 -4.87 -29.58 16.91
N ASN A 189 -4.19 -29.60 15.76
CA ASN A 189 -3.10 -30.54 15.49
C ASN A 189 -1.92 -30.34 16.45
N ALA A 190 -1.54 -29.09 16.69
CA ALA A 190 -0.49 -28.74 17.65
C ALA A 190 -0.82 -29.23 19.04
N ARG A 191 -2.08 -29.10 19.50
CA ARG A 191 -2.55 -29.62 20.80
C ARG A 191 -2.42 -31.14 20.96
N LYS A 192 -2.43 -31.90 19.86
CA LYS A 192 -2.25 -33.36 19.89
C LYS A 192 -0.79 -33.77 20.00
N ILE A 193 0.13 -32.92 19.55
CA ILE A 193 1.57 -33.20 19.44
C ILE A 193 2.34 -32.63 20.64
N LEU A 194 1.88 -31.49 21.17
CA LEU A 194 2.54 -30.73 22.21
C LEU A 194 1.77 -30.84 23.55
N ASP A 195 2.45 -31.17 24.60
CA ASP A 195 1.86 -31.23 25.96
C ASP A 195 1.42 -29.85 26.48
N ASN A 196 2.01 -28.78 25.97
CA ASN A 196 1.68 -27.42 26.37
C ASN A 196 1.58 -26.48 25.16
N THR A 197 0.36 -26.09 24.77
CA THR A 197 0.09 -25.18 23.67
C THR A 197 -0.05 -23.72 24.09
N SER A 198 -0.01 -23.41 25.37
CA SER A 198 -0.13 -22.03 25.86
C SER A 198 0.96 -21.11 25.30
N PHE A 199 2.14 -21.66 25.03
CA PHE A 199 3.22 -20.92 24.36
C PHE A 199 2.84 -20.52 22.93
N LEU A 200 2.25 -21.42 22.14
CA LEU A 200 1.82 -21.14 20.77
C LEU A 200 0.72 -20.07 20.72
N GLU A 201 -0.26 -20.18 21.61
CA GLU A 201 -1.36 -19.22 21.70
C GLU A 201 -0.85 -17.84 22.11
N ASN A 202 0.04 -17.76 23.07
CA ASN A 202 0.68 -16.52 23.50
C ASN A 202 1.56 -15.92 22.38
N THR A 203 2.33 -16.74 21.69
CA THR A 203 3.17 -16.32 20.56
C THR A 203 2.32 -15.75 19.42
N SER A 204 1.22 -16.45 19.05
CA SER A 204 0.27 -15.98 18.06
C SER A 204 -0.37 -14.64 18.48
N LYS A 205 -0.80 -14.51 19.74
CA LYS A 205 -1.39 -13.27 20.25
C LYS A 205 -0.39 -12.12 20.22
N ASN A 206 0.81 -12.34 20.73
CA ASN A 206 1.87 -11.31 20.71
C ASN A 206 2.23 -10.89 19.28
N TRP A 207 2.24 -11.84 18.31
CA TRP A 207 2.45 -11.53 16.92
C TRP A 207 1.35 -10.64 16.33
N GLN A 208 0.08 -10.96 16.62
CA GLN A 208 -1.05 -10.14 16.21
C GLN A 208 -1.01 -8.71 16.77
N GLU A 209 -0.46 -8.54 17.98
CA GLU A 209 -0.26 -7.22 18.60
C GLU A 209 0.87 -6.42 17.92
N VAL A 210 1.89 -7.09 17.39
CA VAL A 210 3.06 -6.49 16.73
C VAL A 210 2.80 -6.19 15.24
N LEU A 211 2.00 -7.01 14.56
CA LEU A 211 1.72 -6.87 13.13
C LEU A 211 1.29 -5.47 12.69
N PRO A 212 0.41 -4.73 13.42
CA PRO A 212 0.02 -3.38 13.04
C PRO A 212 1.18 -2.38 13.03
N SER A 213 2.14 -2.51 13.96
CA SER A 213 3.33 -1.65 14.01
C SER A 213 4.27 -1.96 12.85
N LEU A 214 4.53 -3.24 12.59
CA LEU A 214 5.35 -3.68 11.46
C LEU A 214 4.74 -3.27 10.10
N ASP A 215 3.43 -3.47 9.92
CA ASP A 215 2.72 -3.03 8.71
C ASP A 215 2.79 -1.51 8.52
N TYR A 216 2.60 -0.76 9.60
CA TYR A 216 2.74 0.69 9.57
C TYR A 216 4.14 1.13 9.18
N LEU A 217 5.18 0.50 9.74
CA LEU A 217 6.58 0.75 9.37
C LEU A 217 6.78 0.50 7.87
N LEU A 218 6.38 -0.68 7.37
CA LEU A 218 6.55 -1.05 5.97
C LEU A 218 5.83 -0.08 5.02
N LYS A 219 4.57 0.27 5.28
CA LYS A 219 3.78 1.19 4.45
C LYS A 219 4.31 2.62 4.43
N ASN A 220 4.89 3.07 5.53
CA ASN A 220 5.39 4.44 5.65
C ASN A 220 6.90 4.56 5.45
N PHE A 221 7.61 3.48 5.16
CA PHE A 221 9.07 3.48 5.06
C PHE A 221 9.58 4.47 3.99
N SER A 222 8.99 4.45 2.81
CA SER A 222 9.34 5.36 1.71
C SER A 222 9.00 6.83 2.01
N SER A 223 8.01 7.09 2.85
CA SER A 223 7.54 8.43 3.23
C SER A 223 8.24 9.03 4.44
N LEU A 224 9.13 8.26 5.10
CA LEU A 224 9.97 8.81 6.16
C LEU A 224 10.78 10.01 5.63
N PRO A 225 11.14 10.98 6.48
CA PRO A 225 11.79 12.22 6.03
C PRO A 225 13.28 12.03 5.65
N TRP A 226 13.55 11.09 4.72
CA TRP A 226 14.89 10.76 4.25
C TRP A 226 15.66 11.96 3.70
N SER A 227 14.96 12.89 3.06
CA SER A 227 15.55 14.10 2.49
C SER A 227 16.02 15.10 3.52
N SER A 228 15.63 14.97 4.80
CA SER A 228 16.03 15.89 5.89
C SER A 228 17.27 15.45 6.65
N ILE A 229 17.84 14.30 6.32
CA ILE A 229 18.99 13.75 7.03
C ILE A 229 20.28 14.33 6.45
N SER A 230 21.15 14.82 7.32
CA SER A 230 22.52 15.20 6.96
C SER A 230 23.47 14.07 7.32
N PRO A 231 24.52 13.81 6.52
CA PRO A 231 25.53 12.84 6.88
C PRO A 231 26.28 13.27 8.14
N ASP A 232 26.59 12.30 9.01
CA ASP A 232 27.38 12.53 10.22
C ASP A 232 28.83 12.85 9.87
N ASN A 233 29.32 12.28 8.77
CA ASN A 233 30.65 12.53 8.26
C ASN A 233 30.60 12.59 6.73
N LEU A 234 31.17 13.70 6.17
CA LEU A 234 31.25 13.89 4.72
C LEU A 234 32.70 14.20 4.34
N LYS A 235 33.36 13.26 3.66
CA LYS A 235 34.69 13.41 3.13
C LYS A 235 34.64 13.66 1.63
N VAL A 236 35.08 14.84 1.18
CA VAL A 236 35.08 15.22 -0.24
C VAL A 236 36.50 15.22 -0.77
N ASN A 237 36.73 14.53 -1.87
CA ASN A 237 37.99 14.62 -2.63
C ASN A 237 37.77 15.50 -3.86
N TYR A 238 38.28 16.70 -3.81
CA TYR A 238 38.13 17.70 -4.87
C TYR A 238 38.92 17.37 -6.14
N LEU A 239 39.97 16.54 -6.05
CA LEU A 239 40.79 16.14 -7.21
C LEU A 239 40.06 15.10 -8.08
N THR A 240 39.38 14.16 -7.45
CA THR A 240 38.65 13.08 -8.13
C THR A 240 37.14 13.36 -8.29
N LEU A 241 36.68 14.48 -7.73
CA LEU A 241 35.27 14.85 -7.67
C LEU A 241 34.39 13.71 -7.09
N THR A 242 34.91 13.06 -6.04
CA THR A 242 34.22 12.01 -5.30
C THR A 242 33.99 12.42 -3.86
N ALA A 243 32.94 11.84 -3.24
CA ALA A 243 32.70 12.01 -1.82
C ALA A 243 32.25 10.70 -1.18
N ARG A 244 32.50 10.60 0.13
CA ARG A 244 32.02 9.53 1.00
C ARG A 244 31.19 10.16 2.10
N ALA A 245 29.89 9.84 2.13
CA ALA A 245 28.95 10.25 3.16
C ALA A 245 28.65 9.08 4.10
N GLU A 246 28.81 9.31 5.39
CA GLU A 246 28.58 8.29 6.43
C GLU A 246 27.38 8.72 7.28
N PHE A 247 26.49 7.78 7.57
CA PHE A 247 25.32 7.96 8.42
C PHE A 247 25.35 6.88 9.51
N THR A 248 25.15 7.29 10.76
CA THR A 248 25.09 6.34 11.88
C THR A 248 23.65 5.86 12.12
N ASP A 249 23.51 4.68 12.69
CA ASP A 249 22.22 4.11 13.13
C ASP A 249 21.50 5.04 14.13
N ARG A 250 22.25 5.70 15.01
CA ARG A 250 21.70 6.67 15.95
C ARG A 250 21.06 7.86 15.23
N THR A 251 21.76 8.48 14.28
CA THR A 251 21.24 9.63 13.52
C THR A 251 19.99 9.28 12.73
N LEU A 252 19.98 8.10 12.07
CA LEU A 252 18.80 7.65 11.35
C LEU A 252 17.61 7.39 12.32
N THR A 253 17.86 6.72 13.42
CA THR A 253 16.82 6.46 14.44
C THR A 253 16.22 7.76 14.95
N GLU A 254 17.04 8.71 15.38
CA GLU A 254 16.60 9.99 15.94
C GLU A 254 15.86 10.86 14.90
N LYS A 255 16.30 10.88 13.65
CA LYS A 255 15.74 11.76 12.61
C LYS A 255 14.53 11.17 11.89
N LEU A 256 14.49 9.85 11.69
CA LEU A 256 13.43 9.20 10.92
C LEU A 256 12.30 8.65 11.77
N LEU A 257 12.60 8.10 12.96
CA LEU A 257 11.63 7.35 13.74
C LEU A 257 11.10 8.10 14.96
N SER A 258 11.93 8.87 15.66
CA SER A 258 11.57 9.50 16.94
C SER A 258 10.43 10.54 16.83
N GLY A 259 10.27 11.15 15.66
CA GLY A 259 9.19 12.10 15.37
C GLY A 259 7.81 11.46 15.12
N ASN A 260 7.74 10.13 15.09
CA ASN A 260 6.52 9.40 14.81
C ASN A 260 6.09 8.58 16.03
N ASP A 261 4.96 8.92 16.65
CA ASP A 261 4.47 8.28 17.88
C ASP A 261 4.30 6.76 17.72
N LYS A 262 4.00 6.27 16.53
CA LYS A 262 3.84 4.84 16.25
C LYS A 262 5.16 4.10 16.09
N LEU A 263 6.27 4.80 15.83
CA LEU A 263 7.59 4.23 15.59
C LEU A 263 8.62 4.63 16.65
N LYS A 264 8.22 5.31 17.71
CA LYS A 264 9.12 5.81 18.75
C LYS A 264 9.94 4.75 19.48
N ASN A 265 9.46 3.50 19.51
CA ASN A 265 10.15 2.38 20.11
C ASN A 265 10.99 1.58 19.10
N ALA A 266 10.94 1.96 17.81
CA ALA A 266 11.75 1.36 16.77
C ALA A 266 13.13 2.00 16.68
N SER A 267 14.14 1.23 16.27
CA SER A 267 15.51 1.68 16.08
C SER A 267 16.13 1.04 14.86
N PHE A 268 16.97 1.81 14.17
CA PHE A 268 17.83 1.32 13.10
C PHE A 268 19.14 0.77 13.68
N THR A 269 19.66 -0.27 13.06
CA THR A 269 21.00 -0.80 13.29
C THR A 269 21.58 -1.20 11.95
N PHE A 270 22.84 -0.82 11.69
CA PHE A 270 23.55 -1.24 10.47
C PHE A 270 24.48 -2.39 10.78
N GLY A 271 24.57 -3.31 9.84
CA GLY A 271 25.48 -4.45 9.89
C GLY A 271 25.91 -4.88 8.49
N PRO A 272 26.75 -5.90 8.36
CA PRO A 272 27.23 -6.40 7.06
C PRO A 272 26.13 -6.86 6.12
N GLU A 273 25.01 -7.33 6.68
CA GLU A 273 23.86 -7.83 5.90
C GLU A 273 22.95 -6.70 5.37
N GLY A 274 23.10 -5.48 5.90
CA GLY A 274 22.30 -4.34 5.51
C GLY A 274 21.80 -3.51 6.69
N ILE A 275 20.55 -3.10 6.64
CA ILE A 275 19.87 -2.33 7.68
C ILE A 275 18.88 -3.24 8.42
N THR A 276 18.92 -3.21 9.73
CA THR A 276 17.94 -3.88 10.59
C THR A 276 17.11 -2.85 11.33
N VAL A 277 15.79 -2.97 11.24
CA VAL A 277 14.85 -2.20 12.05
C VAL A 277 14.31 -3.10 13.13
N SER A 278 14.45 -2.72 14.38
CA SER A 278 13.92 -3.48 15.53
C SER A 278 13.02 -2.60 16.39
N GLU A 279 11.93 -3.18 16.88
CA GLU A 279 11.06 -2.54 17.86
C GLU A 279 11.26 -3.15 19.24
N LYS A 280 11.36 -2.29 20.25
CA LYS A 280 11.53 -2.69 21.64
C LYS A 280 10.21 -2.58 22.41
N GLY A 281 9.89 -3.62 23.14
CA GLY A 281 8.77 -3.61 24.07
C GLY A 281 9.04 -2.81 25.34
N PRO A 282 8.03 -2.67 26.22
CA PRO A 282 8.11 -1.86 27.45
C PRO A 282 9.22 -2.28 28.41
N GLN A 283 9.63 -3.55 28.38
CA GLN A 283 10.70 -4.10 29.22
C GLN A 283 12.07 -4.09 28.53
N GLY A 284 12.18 -3.46 27.34
CA GLY A 284 13.43 -3.38 26.56
C GLY A 284 13.74 -4.62 25.72
N GLN A 285 12.89 -5.67 25.74
CA GLN A 285 13.02 -6.84 24.87
C GLN A 285 12.75 -6.46 23.42
N ILE A 286 13.43 -7.09 22.48
CA ILE A 286 13.15 -6.94 21.05
C ILE A 286 11.85 -7.72 20.75
N LEU A 287 10.83 -7.01 20.28
CA LEU A 287 9.57 -7.60 19.84
C LEU A 287 9.72 -8.24 18.47
N TYR A 288 10.25 -7.46 17.52
CA TYR A 288 10.61 -7.97 16.20
C TYR A 288 11.85 -7.27 15.67
N SER A 289 12.49 -7.90 14.71
CA SER A 289 13.52 -7.29 13.88
C SER A 289 13.28 -7.61 12.41
N LEU A 290 13.43 -6.58 11.58
CA LEU A 290 13.31 -6.64 10.12
C LEU A 290 14.67 -6.30 9.53
N THR A 291 15.35 -7.27 8.93
CA THR A 291 16.63 -7.06 8.24
C THR A 291 16.37 -6.89 6.75
N CYS A 292 16.95 -5.83 6.18
CA CYS A 292 16.77 -5.44 4.80
C CYS A 292 18.13 -5.20 4.13
N ARG A 293 18.25 -5.62 2.87
CA ARG A 293 19.35 -5.26 1.99
C ARG A 293 19.05 -3.93 1.31
N LEU A 294 20.09 -3.13 1.07
CA LEU A 294 19.99 -1.88 0.32
C LEU A 294 20.54 -2.08 -1.10
N GLU A 295 19.74 -1.69 -2.08
CA GLU A 295 20.09 -1.77 -3.50
C GLU A 295 19.98 -0.37 -4.13
N LEU A 296 21.02 0.05 -4.86
CA LEU A 296 20.99 1.29 -5.61
C LEU A 296 20.25 1.08 -6.94
N LEU A 297 19.13 1.76 -7.10
CA LEU A 297 18.41 1.85 -8.36
C LEU A 297 18.95 3.01 -9.22
N SER A 298 18.56 3.08 -10.50
CA SER A 298 18.81 4.24 -11.35
C SER A 298 18.23 5.52 -10.74
N ASN A 299 18.84 6.68 -11.01
CA ASN A 299 18.38 8.02 -10.57
C ASN A 299 18.50 8.33 -9.07
N ASN A 300 19.56 7.88 -8.41
CA ASN A 300 19.79 8.14 -6.97
C ASN A 300 18.67 7.64 -6.04
N ARG A 301 17.95 6.60 -6.45
CA ARG A 301 16.91 5.97 -5.65
C ARG A 301 17.45 4.70 -5.02
N ILE A 302 17.21 4.51 -3.73
CA ILE A 302 17.63 3.33 -2.99
C ILE A 302 16.40 2.47 -2.74
N LYS A 303 16.46 1.20 -3.15
CA LYS A 303 15.48 0.18 -2.83
C LYS A 303 15.90 -0.55 -1.56
N ILE A 304 14.94 -0.83 -0.73
CA ILE A 304 15.09 -1.63 0.47
C ILE A 304 14.42 -2.96 0.21
N GLU A 305 15.19 -4.03 0.31
CA GLU A 305 14.71 -5.39 0.12
C GLU A 305 14.72 -6.13 1.45
N PRO A 306 13.54 -6.40 2.05
CA PRO A 306 13.43 -7.21 3.24
C PRO A 306 13.92 -8.64 2.97
N ILE A 307 14.87 -9.10 3.77
CA ILE A 307 15.47 -10.44 3.62
C ILE A 307 15.15 -11.35 4.80
N LYS A 308 14.88 -10.78 5.99
CA LYS A 308 14.64 -11.56 7.20
C LYS A 308 13.73 -10.81 8.16
N ILE A 309 12.75 -11.51 8.72
CA ILE A 309 11.96 -11.05 9.85
C ILE A 309 12.17 -12.05 10.99
N GLU A 310 12.50 -11.54 12.15
CA GLU A 310 12.56 -12.34 13.39
C GLU A 310 11.53 -11.82 14.38
N PHE A 311 10.84 -12.73 15.04
CA PHE A 311 9.88 -12.44 16.08
C PHE A 311 10.10 -13.38 17.26
N ASN A 312 10.42 -12.83 18.43
CA ASN A 312 10.73 -13.61 19.64
C ASN A 312 11.80 -14.71 19.42
N GLY A 313 12.80 -14.43 18.58
CA GLY A 313 13.87 -15.37 18.25
C GLY A 313 13.51 -16.42 17.19
N VAL A 314 12.28 -16.39 16.64
CA VAL A 314 11.86 -17.24 15.52
C VAL A 314 12.02 -16.45 14.21
N THR A 315 12.76 -17.02 13.26
CA THR A 315 12.86 -16.46 11.92
C THR A 315 11.61 -16.85 11.11
N LEU A 316 10.92 -15.86 10.54
CA LEU A 316 9.71 -16.11 9.77
C LEU A 316 10.04 -16.62 8.36
N PRO A 317 9.17 -17.47 7.77
CA PRO A 317 9.32 -17.94 6.41
C PRO A 317 9.32 -16.78 5.39
N PRO A 318 10.03 -16.92 4.24
CA PRO A 318 10.07 -15.88 3.19
C PRO A 318 8.70 -15.49 2.66
N GLU A 319 7.72 -16.40 2.69
CA GLU A 319 6.34 -16.16 2.26
C GLU A 319 5.66 -15.08 3.09
N VAL A 320 5.95 -15.00 4.40
CA VAL A 320 5.44 -13.95 5.29
C VAL A 320 5.97 -12.58 4.86
N ILE A 321 7.27 -12.51 4.50
CA ILE A 321 7.90 -11.29 4.02
C ILE A 321 7.20 -10.85 2.73
N GLN A 322 6.99 -11.78 1.78
CA GLN A 322 6.32 -11.50 0.51
C GLN A 322 4.87 -11.01 0.73
N ASP A 323 4.11 -11.65 1.62
CA ASP A 323 2.74 -11.27 1.91
C ASP A 323 2.64 -9.88 2.56
N LEU A 324 3.55 -9.56 3.50
CA LEU A 324 3.60 -8.27 4.18
C LEU A 324 4.10 -7.13 3.28
N THR A 325 4.95 -7.41 2.31
CA THR A 325 5.54 -6.38 1.42
C THR A 325 4.85 -6.28 0.07
N LYS A 326 3.85 -7.11 -0.18
CA LYS A 326 3.10 -7.13 -1.43
C LYS A 326 2.47 -5.77 -1.72
N ASN A 327 2.78 -5.21 -2.89
CA ASN A 327 2.30 -3.90 -3.34
C ASN A 327 2.81 -2.69 -2.54
N ILE A 328 3.85 -2.85 -1.72
CA ILE A 328 4.48 -1.73 -1.00
C ILE A 328 5.75 -1.33 -1.77
N ASP A 329 5.87 -0.04 -2.09
CA ASP A 329 7.12 0.51 -2.63
C ASP A 329 8.09 0.83 -1.49
N LEU A 330 9.05 -0.04 -1.29
CA LEU A 330 10.10 0.10 -0.27
C LEU A 330 11.33 0.81 -0.83
N SER A 331 11.14 1.90 -1.56
CA SER A 331 12.26 2.69 -2.07
C SER A 331 12.18 4.13 -1.57
N PHE A 332 13.34 4.76 -1.41
CA PHE A 332 13.42 6.14 -0.99
C PHE A 332 14.49 6.90 -1.78
N THR A 333 14.37 8.22 -1.78
CA THR A 333 15.39 9.12 -2.36
C THR A 333 16.18 9.73 -1.21
N PRO A 334 17.49 9.50 -1.15
CA PRO A 334 18.34 10.11 -0.14
C PRO A 334 18.36 11.64 -0.29
N PRO A 335 18.84 12.38 0.74
CA PRO A 335 18.91 13.83 0.68
C PRO A 335 19.73 14.30 -0.53
N PRO A 336 19.41 15.49 -1.10
CA PRO A 336 20.21 16.05 -2.17
C PRO A 336 21.66 16.27 -1.70
N MET A 337 22.60 15.70 -2.44
CA MET A 337 24.01 15.82 -2.11
C MET A 337 24.58 17.13 -2.66
N PRO A 338 25.49 17.79 -1.93
CA PRO A 338 26.14 19.01 -2.41
C PRO A 338 26.89 18.75 -3.72
N TYR A 339 27.04 19.79 -4.55
CA TYR A 339 27.79 19.77 -5.83
C TYR A 339 27.24 18.84 -6.90
N ASP A 340 25.95 18.48 -6.88
CA ASP A 340 25.29 17.56 -7.84
C ASP A 340 25.95 16.16 -7.91
N LEU A 341 26.49 15.71 -6.79
CA LEU A 341 27.09 14.38 -6.66
C LEU A 341 26.00 13.30 -6.74
N LYS A 342 26.27 12.25 -7.52
CA LYS A 342 25.40 11.08 -7.64
C LYS A 342 25.96 9.91 -6.87
N ILE A 343 25.07 9.11 -6.31
CA ILE A 343 25.46 7.88 -5.60
C ILE A 343 25.92 6.85 -6.64
N ILE A 344 27.13 6.31 -6.43
CA ILE A 344 27.72 5.26 -7.27
C ILE A 344 27.71 3.90 -6.60
N SER A 345 27.75 3.86 -5.27
CA SER A 345 27.62 2.62 -4.51
C SER A 345 27.16 2.90 -3.08
N ILE A 346 26.61 1.85 -2.46
CA ILE A 346 26.15 1.83 -1.08
C ILE A 346 26.86 0.67 -0.40
N SER A 347 27.34 0.88 0.81
CA SER A 347 27.80 -0.19 1.69
C SER A 347 27.32 0.04 3.11
N THR A 348 27.13 -1.05 3.83
CA THR A 348 26.82 -1.03 5.26
C THR A 348 27.97 -1.69 6.01
N GLU A 349 28.38 -1.06 7.10
CA GLU A 349 29.33 -1.55 8.06
C GLU A 349 28.67 -1.57 9.44
N GLU A 350 29.34 -2.08 10.44
CA GLU A 350 28.81 -2.08 11.81
C GLU A 350 28.54 -0.64 12.27
N HIS A 351 27.27 -0.35 12.60
CA HIS A 351 26.75 0.95 13.03
C HIS A 351 26.83 2.08 11.97
N LYS A 352 27.08 1.77 10.68
CA LYS A 352 27.25 2.80 9.65
C LYS A 352 26.66 2.41 8.30
N LEU A 353 25.96 3.36 7.69
CA LEU A 353 25.63 3.36 6.26
C LEU A 353 26.59 4.31 5.54
N ILE A 354 27.20 3.86 4.45
CA ILE A 354 28.17 4.61 3.67
C ILE A 354 27.66 4.75 2.24
N LEU A 355 27.55 5.99 1.78
CA LEU A 355 27.26 6.32 0.40
C LEU A 355 28.51 6.82 -0.29
N TYR A 356 28.90 6.18 -1.37
CA TYR A 356 29.96 6.66 -2.24
C TYR A 356 29.36 7.47 -3.39
N LEU A 357 29.91 8.65 -3.60
CA LEU A 357 29.35 9.67 -4.48
C LEU A 357 30.40 10.12 -5.51
N LYS A 358 29.95 10.47 -6.70
CA LYS A 358 30.80 10.98 -7.78
C LYS A 358 30.05 12.03 -8.59
N LYS A 359 30.78 13.04 -9.06
CA LYS A 359 30.26 13.98 -10.06
C LYS A 359 30.46 13.40 -11.46
N TYR A 360 29.40 13.46 -12.28
CA TYR A 360 29.46 13.07 -13.69
C TYR A 360 29.61 14.30 -14.57
#